data_0004a303c3f2c88107a30cc5c95440c9
#
_entry.id   0004a303c3f2c88107a30cc5c95440c9
#
_cell.length_a   1.000
_cell.length_b   1.000
_cell.length_c   1.000
_cell.angle_alpha   90.00
_cell.angle_beta   90.00
_cell.angle_gamma   90.00
#
_symmetry.space_group_name_H-M   'P 1'
#
loop_
_entity.id
_entity.type
_entity.pdbx_description
1 polymer ?
#
loop_
_entity_poly.entity_id
_entity_poly.type
_entity_poly.pdbx_seq_one_letter_code
_entity_poly.pdbx_strand_id
1 'polypeptide(L)'
;DDHDDDHAKKKHDDHDDHSKKEDDHHHHHHGEFDPHAWQDLSKGRVYVANIARALAKADPAHAAAYRAGAEAYDRQLAALHEEIRGQFSAIPEKRRQVVTAHDAFQYFGHAYGIEFHAPLGMGTESEASASDVAALIRQMREEGIRALFLDNVTDPRLLQQLAREADAVIGGTLYSDSLSPADGPAATYLDMFRHNAGELVKAFTN
;
A
#
# COMPACT_ATOMS: atom_id res chain seq x y z
N ASP A 1 47.45 -43.48 46.66
CA ASP A 1 46.27 -44.15 47.25
C ASP A 1 45.12 -43.80 46.31
N ASP A 2 44.89 -44.62 45.40
CA ASP A 2 43.97 -45.75 45.30
C ASP A 2 42.56 -45.36 44.89
N HIS A 3 42.26 -45.87 43.71
CA HIS A 3 41.03 -46.59 43.25
C HIS A 3 39.78 -45.81 43.07
N ASP A 4 38.92 -46.09 42.14
CA ASP A 4 38.77 -47.11 41.08
C ASP A 4 37.73 -46.66 40.07
N ASP A 5 37.84 -47.25 38.90
CA ASP A 5 36.93 -47.38 37.76
C ASP A 5 35.44 -47.41 38.09
N ASP A 6 34.60 -46.81 37.23
CA ASP A 6 33.58 -47.65 36.61
C ASP A 6 33.05 -47.13 35.27
N HIS A 7 33.09 -48.01 34.28
CA HIS A 7 32.59 -47.88 32.97
C HIS A 7 31.07 -48.13 32.94
N ALA A 8 30.29 -47.24 32.35
CA ALA A 8 28.99 -47.63 31.84
C ALA A 8 28.72 -47.06 30.45
N LYS A 9 28.82 -47.94 29.46
CA LYS A 9 28.31 -47.77 28.10
C LYS A 9 26.78 -47.59 28.12
N LYS A 10 26.23 -46.57 27.47
CA LYS A 10 24.86 -46.59 26.96
C LYS A 10 24.80 -46.10 25.53
N LYS A 11 24.27 -46.97 24.74
CA LYS A 11 23.79 -47.07 23.39
C LYS A 11 23.29 -45.79 22.75
N HIS A 12 23.69 -45.66 21.47
CA HIS A 12 23.07 -44.87 20.42
C HIS A 12 21.62 -45.32 20.23
N ASP A 13 20.71 -44.37 20.20
CA ASP A 13 19.43 -44.48 19.50
C ASP A 13 19.36 -43.31 18.52
N ASP A 14 19.45 -43.66 17.25
CA ASP A 14 19.21 -42.77 16.11
C ASP A 14 17.72 -42.43 16.10
N HIS A 15 17.39 -41.18 16.29
CA HIS A 15 16.09 -40.63 15.89
C HIS A 15 16.32 -39.57 14.82
N ASP A 16 16.05 -39.96 13.59
CA ASP A 16 15.81 -39.09 12.44
C ASP A 16 14.59 -38.19 12.75
N ASP A 17 14.88 -36.96 13.17
CA ASP A 17 13.86 -35.92 13.27
C ASP A 17 13.93 -35.04 11.98
N HIS A 18 13.07 -35.36 11.06
CA HIS A 18 12.77 -34.53 9.89
C HIS A 18 12.06 -33.26 10.36
N SER A 19 12.81 -32.28 10.85
CA SER A 19 12.30 -30.92 11.02
C SER A 19 12.00 -30.31 9.66
N LYS A 20 10.71 -30.20 9.37
CA LYS A 20 10.18 -29.35 8.29
C LYS A 20 10.77 -27.95 8.44
N LYS A 21 11.52 -27.51 7.44
CA LYS A 21 11.82 -26.09 7.27
C LYS A 21 10.49 -25.41 6.99
N GLU A 22 9.96 -24.74 7.97
CA GLU A 22 8.97 -23.69 7.76
C GLU A 22 9.74 -22.56 7.07
N ASP A 23 9.34 -22.24 5.85
CA ASP A 23 9.81 -21.04 5.14
C ASP A 23 9.30 -19.86 5.95
N ASP A 24 10.14 -19.31 6.81
CA ASP A 24 9.94 -18.02 7.45
C ASP A 24 9.93 -16.94 6.36
N HIS A 25 8.74 -16.62 5.88
CA HIS A 25 8.52 -15.38 5.16
C HIS A 25 8.85 -14.25 6.14
N HIS A 26 10.04 -13.69 6.00
CA HIS A 26 10.46 -12.49 6.70
C HIS A 26 9.54 -11.34 6.27
N HIS A 27 8.42 -11.19 6.97
CA HIS A 27 7.68 -9.95 6.96
C HIS A 27 8.58 -8.88 7.59
N HIS A 28 9.10 -8.01 6.76
CA HIS A 28 9.77 -6.81 7.24
C HIS A 28 8.75 -6.02 8.07
N HIS A 29 8.94 -5.95 9.38
CA HIS A 29 8.19 -5.10 10.29
C HIS A 29 8.52 -3.63 9.96
N HIS A 30 7.84 -3.10 8.98
CA HIS A 30 7.70 -1.67 8.81
C HIS A 30 6.87 -1.15 9.98
N GLY A 31 7.19 0.00 10.56
CA GLY A 31 6.65 0.57 11.78
C GLY A 31 5.25 0.12 12.21
N GLU A 32 4.97 0.18 13.48
CA GLU A 32 3.79 -0.41 14.12
C GLU A 32 2.44 0.04 13.48
N PHE A 33 2.45 1.14 12.71
CA PHE A 33 1.26 1.70 12.06
C PHE A 33 1.56 2.27 10.67
N ASP A 34 0.71 1.92 9.70
CA ASP A 34 0.71 2.53 8.37
C ASP A 34 0.19 3.99 8.48
N PRO A 35 1.00 5.00 8.10
CA PRO A 35 0.60 6.39 8.20
C PRO A 35 -0.42 6.83 7.14
N HIS A 36 -0.57 6.10 6.02
CA HIS A 36 -1.27 6.54 4.81
C HIS A 36 -2.81 6.43 4.88
N ALA A 37 -3.39 6.59 6.07
CA ALA A 37 -4.85 6.45 6.26
C ALA A 37 -5.69 7.43 5.43
N TRP A 38 -5.10 8.54 4.95
CA TRP A 38 -5.78 9.46 4.02
C TRP A 38 -6.08 8.83 2.66
N GLN A 39 -5.43 7.72 2.29
CA GLN A 39 -5.71 6.97 1.07
C GLN A 39 -7.04 6.17 1.11
N ASP A 40 -7.80 6.28 2.20
CA ASP A 40 -9.19 5.83 2.28
C ASP A 40 -10.11 7.02 2.54
N LEU A 41 -11.03 7.30 1.61
CA LEU A 41 -11.99 8.41 1.75
C LEU A 41 -12.86 8.29 3.01
N SER A 42 -13.12 7.08 3.50
CA SER A 42 -13.85 6.90 4.77
C SER A 42 -13.05 7.41 5.96
N LYS A 43 -11.73 7.27 5.94
CA LYS A 43 -10.82 7.83 6.96
C LYS A 43 -10.63 9.34 6.75
N GLY A 44 -10.56 9.79 5.49
CA GLY A 44 -10.57 11.22 5.14
C GLY A 44 -11.76 11.97 5.75
N ARG A 45 -12.94 11.37 5.79
CA ARG A 45 -14.14 11.92 6.46
C ARG A 45 -13.92 12.09 7.96
N VAL A 46 -13.25 11.16 8.61
CA VAL A 46 -12.87 11.28 10.04
C VAL A 46 -11.91 12.45 10.25
N TYR A 47 -10.94 12.64 9.36
CA TYR A 47 -10.03 13.80 9.41
C TYR A 47 -10.80 15.12 9.29
N VAL A 48 -11.72 15.23 8.34
CA VAL A 48 -12.58 16.42 8.16
C VAL A 48 -13.36 16.75 9.44
N ALA A 49 -13.98 15.73 10.06
CA ALA A 49 -14.72 15.92 11.30
C ALA A 49 -13.82 16.37 12.47
N ASN A 50 -12.61 15.82 12.59
CA ASN A 50 -11.65 16.19 13.62
C ASN A 50 -11.13 17.62 13.42
N ILE A 51 -10.80 18.00 12.18
CA ILE A 51 -10.35 19.36 11.81
C ILE A 51 -11.44 20.36 12.14
N ALA A 52 -12.68 20.12 11.72
CA ALA A 52 -13.79 21.03 11.98
C ALA A 52 -14.05 21.23 13.48
N ARG A 53 -13.93 20.15 14.27
CA ARG A 53 -14.06 20.20 15.73
C ARG A 53 -12.95 21.04 16.37
N ALA A 54 -11.72 20.87 15.91
CA ALA A 54 -10.56 21.62 16.40
C ALA A 54 -10.67 23.10 16.04
N LEU A 55 -11.05 23.44 14.81
CA LEU A 55 -11.27 24.81 14.36
C LEU A 55 -12.41 25.49 15.16
N ALA A 56 -13.55 24.81 15.33
CA ALA A 56 -14.68 25.33 16.10
C ALA A 56 -14.33 25.58 17.57
N LYS A 57 -13.38 24.82 18.14
CA LYS A 57 -12.85 25.04 19.50
C LYS A 57 -11.89 26.22 19.55
N ALA A 58 -11.02 26.35 18.56
CA ALA A 58 -10.01 27.42 18.49
C ALA A 58 -10.64 28.77 18.14
N ASP A 59 -11.67 28.77 17.31
CA ASP A 59 -12.39 29.98 16.86
C ASP A 59 -13.93 29.76 16.98
N PRO A 60 -14.48 29.92 18.21
CA PRO A 60 -15.91 29.72 18.46
C PRO A 60 -16.83 30.67 17.70
N ALA A 61 -16.35 31.86 17.33
CA ALA A 61 -17.13 32.84 16.58
C ALA A 61 -17.54 32.35 15.20
N HIS A 62 -16.71 31.50 14.55
CA HIS A 62 -16.97 30.94 13.24
C HIS A 62 -17.32 29.42 13.29
N ALA A 63 -17.59 28.86 14.45
CA ALA A 63 -17.86 27.43 14.64
C ALA A 63 -18.97 26.88 13.72
N ALA A 64 -20.02 27.67 13.45
CA ALA A 64 -21.13 27.29 12.57
C ALA A 64 -20.65 27.13 11.10
N ALA A 65 -19.78 28.04 10.63
CA ALA A 65 -19.22 28.00 9.30
C ALA A 65 -18.30 26.77 9.11
N TYR A 66 -17.45 26.47 10.10
CA TYR A 66 -16.58 25.29 10.05
C TYR A 66 -17.38 23.98 9.97
N ARG A 67 -18.46 23.86 10.77
CA ARG A 67 -19.34 22.68 10.72
C ARG A 67 -20.04 22.56 9.38
N ALA A 68 -20.64 23.65 8.89
CA ALA A 68 -21.33 23.64 7.60
C ALA A 68 -20.38 23.27 6.42
N GLY A 69 -19.15 23.82 6.43
CA GLY A 69 -18.13 23.47 5.45
C GLY A 69 -17.74 21.99 5.52
N ALA A 70 -17.52 21.47 6.72
CA ALA A 70 -17.19 20.06 6.94
C ALA A 70 -18.32 19.12 6.50
N GLU A 71 -19.59 19.44 6.80
CA GLU A 71 -20.74 18.65 6.35
C GLU A 71 -20.88 18.66 4.82
N ALA A 72 -20.62 19.79 4.18
CA ALA A 72 -20.65 19.89 2.71
C ALA A 72 -19.53 19.04 2.07
N TYR A 73 -18.32 19.08 2.63
CA TYR A 73 -17.18 18.32 2.14
C TYR A 73 -17.33 16.82 2.42
N ASP A 74 -17.84 16.45 3.59
CA ASP A 74 -18.14 15.05 3.95
C ASP A 74 -19.09 14.39 2.94
N ARG A 75 -20.13 15.11 2.49
CA ARG A 75 -21.02 14.61 1.45
C ARG A 75 -20.31 14.37 0.13
N GLN A 76 -19.35 15.21 -0.25
CA GLN A 76 -18.57 15.03 -1.48
C GLN A 76 -17.65 13.81 -1.37
N LEU A 77 -16.99 13.64 -0.21
CA LEU A 77 -16.13 12.48 0.05
C LEU A 77 -16.94 11.17 0.03
N ALA A 78 -18.12 11.17 0.66
CA ALA A 78 -19.00 10.01 0.68
C ALA A 78 -19.47 9.63 -0.73
N ALA A 79 -19.88 10.61 -1.55
CA ALA A 79 -20.33 10.38 -2.91
C ALA A 79 -19.19 9.82 -3.79
N LEU A 80 -18.00 10.40 -3.70
CA LEU A 80 -16.82 9.93 -4.44
C LEU A 80 -16.38 8.53 -3.99
N HIS A 81 -16.47 8.22 -2.70
CA HIS A 81 -16.17 6.88 -2.19
C HIS A 81 -17.06 5.81 -2.83
N GLU A 82 -18.36 6.06 -2.89
CA GLU A 82 -19.31 5.12 -3.51
C GLU A 82 -19.13 5.03 -5.04
N GLU A 83 -18.82 6.15 -5.71
CA GLU A 83 -18.51 6.17 -7.13
C GLU A 83 -17.30 5.27 -7.43
N ILE A 84 -16.18 5.47 -6.75
CA ILE A 84 -14.95 4.69 -6.95
C ILE A 84 -15.18 3.21 -6.63
N ARG A 85 -15.89 2.92 -5.54
CA ARG A 85 -16.25 1.55 -5.17
C ARG A 85 -17.07 0.86 -6.27
N GLY A 86 -18.01 1.57 -6.87
CA GLY A 86 -18.78 1.10 -8.01
C GLY A 86 -17.92 0.80 -9.24
N GLN A 87 -16.96 1.66 -9.56
CA GLN A 87 -16.04 1.46 -10.68
C GLN A 87 -15.22 0.18 -10.53
N PHE A 88 -14.61 -0.05 -9.36
CA PHE A 88 -13.78 -1.23 -9.14
C PHE A 88 -14.59 -2.51 -8.97
N SER A 89 -15.80 -2.46 -8.42
CA SER A 89 -16.65 -3.64 -8.27
C SER A 89 -17.05 -4.28 -9.62
N ALA A 90 -17.00 -3.52 -10.70
CA ALA A 90 -17.26 -4.01 -12.05
C ALA A 90 -16.06 -4.76 -12.67
N ILE A 91 -14.88 -4.69 -12.07
CA ILE A 91 -13.65 -5.31 -12.56
C ILE A 91 -13.43 -6.63 -11.80
N PRO A 92 -13.10 -7.74 -12.49
CA PRO A 92 -12.80 -9.00 -11.81
C PRO A 92 -11.64 -8.87 -10.81
N GLU A 93 -11.76 -9.45 -9.62
CA GLU A 93 -10.79 -9.34 -8.54
C GLU A 93 -9.36 -9.72 -8.97
N LYS A 94 -9.22 -10.81 -9.72
CA LYS A 94 -7.93 -11.27 -10.27
C LYS A 94 -7.21 -10.26 -11.17
N ARG A 95 -7.91 -9.24 -11.67
CA ARG A 95 -7.34 -8.18 -12.51
C ARG A 95 -6.98 -6.92 -11.72
N ARG A 96 -7.32 -6.88 -10.43
CA ARG A 96 -7.11 -5.73 -9.56
C ARG A 96 -5.82 -5.86 -8.74
N GLN A 97 -4.73 -6.21 -9.42
CA GLN A 97 -3.38 -6.31 -8.84
C GLN A 97 -2.46 -5.32 -9.54
N VAL A 98 -1.63 -4.63 -8.77
CA VAL A 98 -0.79 -3.53 -9.26
C VAL A 98 0.49 -3.41 -8.43
N VAL A 99 1.57 -2.95 -9.07
CA VAL A 99 2.82 -2.59 -8.39
C VAL A 99 2.98 -1.08 -8.36
N THR A 100 3.26 -0.53 -7.19
CA THR A 100 3.64 0.88 -6.96
C THR A 100 5.08 0.96 -6.46
N ALA A 101 5.67 2.16 -6.40
CA ALA A 101 7.07 2.33 -6.03
C ALA A 101 7.31 2.08 -4.53
N HIS A 102 6.41 2.55 -3.66
CA HIS A 102 6.42 2.29 -2.23
C HIS A 102 5.03 1.92 -1.71
N ASP A 103 4.97 1.42 -0.48
CA ASP A 103 3.76 0.86 0.13
C ASP A 103 2.89 1.95 0.78
N ALA A 104 2.27 2.80 -0.05
CA ALA A 104 1.40 3.90 0.39
C ALA A 104 -0.09 3.66 0.17
N PHE A 105 -0.47 2.58 -0.52
CA PHE A 105 -1.83 2.42 -1.02
C PHE A 105 -2.63 1.31 -0.34
N GLN A 106 -2.17 0.75 0.80
CA GLN A 106 -2.87 -0.34 1.48
C GLN A 106 -4.29 0.06 1.93
N TYR A 107 -4.46 1.28 2.45
CA TYR A 107 -5.78 1.80 2.79
C TYR A 107 -6.71 1.94 1.57
N PHE A 108 -6.17 2.39 0.44
CA PHE A 108 -6.90 2.45 -0.83
C PHE A 108 -7.27 1.04 -1.31
N GLY A 109 -6.32 0.11 -1.25
CA GLY A 109 -6.52 -1.28 -1.61
C GLY A 109 -7.64 -1.93 -0.81
N HIS A 110 -7.62 -1.77 0.51
CA HIS A 110 -8.67 -2.27 1.40
C HIS A 110 -10.05 -1.65 1.11
N ALA A 111 -10.09 -0.33 0.84
CA ALA A 111 -11.35 0.36 0.61
C ALA A 111 -12.04 -0.05 -0.70
N TYR A 112 -11.26 -0.42 -1.73
CA TYR A 112 -11.76 -0.63 -3.09
C TYR A 112 -11.47 -2.03 -3.65
N GLY A 113 -10.87 -2.92 -2.87
CA GLY A 113 -10.59 -4.30 -3.24
C GLY A 113 -9.50 -4.41 -4.30
N ILE A 114 -8.39 -3.70 -4.15
CA ILE A 114 -7.21 -3.73 -5.02
C ILE A 114 -6.04 -4.26 -4.21
N GLU A 115 -5.23 -5.12 -4.80
CA GLU A 115 -4.01 -5.64 -4.21
C GLU A 115 -2.81 -4.82 -4.71
N PHE A 116 -2.16 -4.10 -3.79
CA PHE A 116 -0.98 -3.31 -4.06
C PHE A 116 0.27 -4.05 -3.58
N HIS A 117 1.26 -4.14 -4.45
CA HIS A 117 2.59 -4.66 -4.15
C HIS A 117 3.61 -3.52 -4.32
N ALA A 118 4.62 -3.49 -3.47
CA ALA A 118 5.66 -2.48 -3.55
C ALA A 118 7.04 -3.05 -3.19
N PRO A 119 8.11 -2.67 -3.92
CA PRO A 119 9.48 -3.07 -3.59
C PRO A 119 10.05 -2.30 -2.38
N LEU A 120 9.52 -1.10 -2.11
CA LEU A 120 9.86 -0.29 -0.95
C LEU A 120 8.76 -0.38 0.09
N GLY A 121 9.14 -0.30 1.37
CA GLY A 121 8.19 -0.20 2.47
C GLY A 121 7.41 1.12 2.50
N MET A 122 6.72 1.39 3.59
CA MET A 122 5.88 2.58 3.79
C MET A 122 6.67 3.90 3.78
N GLY A 123 7.99 3.87 4.01
CA GLY A 123 8.86 5.04 3.90
C GLY A 123 9.63 5.04 2.58
N THR A 124 9.84 6.23 2.01
CA THR A 124 10.59 6.42 0.76
C THR A 124 12.10 6.52 0.97
N GLU A 125 12.58 6.49 2.21
CA GLU A 125 13.97 6.71 2.57
C GLU A 125 14.85 5.45 2.47
N SER A 126 14.24 4.27 2.36
CA SER A 126 14.93 2.99 2.26
C SER A 126 15.08 2.57 0.81
N GLU A 127 16.26 2.07 0.44
CA GLU A 127 16.44 1.41 -0.85
C GLU A 127 15.93 -0.03 -0.79
N ALA A 128 15.27 -0.48 -1.86
CA ALA A 128 14.85 -1.88 -1.99
C ALA A 128 16.09 -2.79 -2.06
N SER A 129 16.09 -3.90 -1.33
CA SER A 129 17.15 -4.87 -1.47
C SER A 129 17.06 -5.60 -2.81
N ALA A 130 18.20 -6.05 -3.34
CA ALA A 130 18.22 -6.83 -4.59
C ALA A 130 17.40 -8.14 -4.49
N SER A 131 17.31 -8.72 -3.28
CA SER A 131 16.49 -9.92 -3.02
C SER A 131 15.00 -9.63 -3.11
N ASP A 132 14.54 -8.51 -2.56
CA ASP A 132 13.12 -8.13 -2.58
C ASP A 132 12.67 -7.78 -4.01
N VAL A 133 13.51 -7.04 -4.73
CA VAL A 133 13.28 -6.75 -6.17
C VAL A 133 13.16 -8.04 -6.97
N ALA A 134 14.08 -8.99 -6.78
CA ALA A 134 14.04 -10.28 -7.48
C ALA A 134 12.83 -11.13 -7.08
N ALA A 135 12.39 -11.08 -5.81
CA ALA A 135 11.20 -11.77 -5.34
C ALA A 135 9.93 -11.17 -5.99
N LEU A 136 9.83 -9.85 -6.03
CA LEU A 136 8.70 -9.16 -6.67
C LEU A 136 8.61 -9.44 -8.17
N ILE A 137 9.74 -9.47 -8.89
CA ILE A 137 9.77 -9.83 -10.32
C ILE A 137 9.24 -11.26 -10.53
N ARG A 138 9.64 -12.22 -9.69
CA ARG A 138 9.12 -13.58 -9.78
C ARG A 138 7.61 -13.61 -9.54
N GLN A 139 7.14 -12.97 -8.48
CA GLN A 139 5.72 -12.87 -8.16
C GLN A 139 4.93 -12.26 -9.31
N MET A 140 5.37 -11.12 -9.86
CA MET A 140 4.72 -10.47 -11.00
C MET A 140 4.56 -11.41 -12.19
N ARG A 141 5.59 -12.21 -12.49
CA ARG A 141 5.53 -13.19 -13.60
C ARG A 141 4.60 -14.37 -13.31
N GLU A 142 4.63 -14.89 -12.10
CA GLU A 142 3.82 -16.04 -11.67
C GLU A 142 2.33 -15.68 -11.59
N GLU A 143 2.01 -14.51 -11.08
CA GLU A 143 0.62 -14.03 -10.92
C GLU A 143 0.11 -13.25 -12.14
N GLY A 144 0.97 -12.95 -13.11
CA GLY A 144 0.61 -12.22 -14.32
C GLY A 144 0.33 -10.74 -14.08
N ILE A 145 0.95 -10.14 -13.06
CA ILE A 145 0.80 -8.70 -12.74
C ILE A 145 1.57 -7.89 -13.78
N ARG A 146 0.87 -7.10 -14.58
CA ARG A 146 1.45 -6.31 -15.66
C ARG A 146 1.30 -4.81 -15.50
N ALA A 147 0.51 -4.36 -14.55
CA ALA A 147 0.29 -2.95 -14.30
C ALA A 147 1.25 -2.42 -13.22
N LEU A 148 2.09 -1.45 -13.59
CA LEU A 148 2.93 -0.69 -12.66
C LEU A 148 2.55 0.78 -12.71
N PHE A 149 2.64 1.45 -11.57
CA PHE A 149 2.41 2.89 -11.51
C PHE A 149 3.56 3.61 -10.83
N LEU A 150 4.02 4.67 -11.48
CA LEU A 150 4.96 5.60 -10.86
C LEU A 150 4.26 6.29 -9.68
N ASP A 151 5.05 6.64 -8.69
CA ASP A 151 4.63 7.47 -7.58
C ASP A 151 5.21 8.88 -7.77
N ASN A 152 4.43 9.89 -7.49
CA ASN A 152 4.83 11.28 -7.69
C ASN A 152 5.93 11.76 -6.74
N VAL A 153 6.28 10.99 -5.72
CA VAL A 153 7.31 11.34 -4.70
C VAL A 153 8.53 10.43 -4.73
N THR A 154 8.57 9.41 -5.60
CA THR A 154 9.68 8.44 -5.66
C THR A 154 10.47 8.52 -6.96
N ASP A 155 11.73 8.00 -6.92
CA ASP A 155 12.56 7.88 -8.11
C ASP A 155 11.99 6.79 -9.06
N PRO A 156 11.71 7.11 -10.32
CA PRO A 156 11.09 6.17 -11.25
C PRO A 156 12.01 5.03 -11.72
N ARG A 157 13.32 5.10 -11.48
CA ARG A 157 14.31 4.16 -12.06
C ARG A 157 14.05 2.71 -11.66
N LEU A 158 13.70 2.46 -10.39
CA LEU A 158 13.41 1.12 -9.90
C LEU A 158 12.20 0.52 -10.62
N LEU A 159 11.10 1.25 -10.71
CA LEU A 159 9.91 0.78 -11.43
C LEU A 159 10.15 0.58 -12.92
N GLN A 160 10.96 1.43 -13.55
CA GLN A 160 11.35 1.25 -14.93
C GLN A 160 12.19 -0.03 -15.13
N GLN A 161 13.02 -0.40 -14.16
CA GLN A 161 13.73 -1.68 -14.16
C GLN A 161 12.75 -2.85 -14.02
N LEU A 162 11.85 -2.82 -13.04
CA LEU A 162 10.80 -3.83 -12.84
C LEU A 162 9.96 -4.04 -14.11
N ALA A 163 9.55 -2.95 -14.75
CA ALA A 163 8.76 -3.01 -15.98
C ALA A 163 9.49 -3.77 -17.10
N ARG A 164 10.79 -3.50 -17.29
CA ARG A 164 11.60 -4.20 -18.30
C ARG A 164 11.80 -5.68 -17.97
N GLU A 165 12.09 -5.99 -16.71
CA GLU A 165 12.42 -7.35 -16.29
C GLU A 165 11.18 -8.25 -16.16
N ALA A 166 10.03 -7.71 -15.77
CA ALA A 166 8.78 -8.47 -15.63
C ALA A 166 7.90 -8.46 -16.90
N ASP A 167 8.32 -7.81 -18.01
CA ASP A 167 7.49 -7.58 -19.20
C ASP A 167 6.15 -6.90 -18.86
N ALA A 168 6.25 -5.84 -18.06
CA ALA A 168 5.10 -5.11 -17.56
C ALA A 168 5.04 -3.69 -18.10
N VAL A 169 3.88 -3.04 -17.98
CA VAL A 169 3.60 -1.71 -18.54
C VAL A 169 3.44 -0.69 -17.41
N ILE A 170 4.08 0.46 -17.56
CA ILE A 170 3.85 1.61 -16.68
C ILE A 170 2.56 2.29 -17.13
N GLY A 171 1.53 2.23 -16.27
CA GLY A 171 0.19 2.74 -16.56
C GLY A 171 0.05 4.25 -16.40
N GLY A 172 0.95 4.88 -15.63
CA GLY A 172 0.92 6.31 -15.35
C GLY A 172 1.55 6.66 -14.00
N THR A 173 1.16 7.80 -13.44
CA THR A 173 1.61 8.27 -12.12
C THR A 173 0.43 8.33 -11.17
N LEU A 174 0.55 7.73 -9.99
CA LEU A 174 -0.36 7.90 -8.87
C LEU A 174 0.18 8.95 -7.90
N TYR A 175 -0.72 9.62 -7.22
CA TYR A 175 -0.41 10.62 -6.19
C TYR A 175 -0.65 10.00 -4.81
N SER A 176 0.40 9.87 -4.01
CA SER A 176 0.37 9.28 -2.66
C SER A 176 0.43 10.33 -1.56
N ASP A 177 1.60 10.92 -1.35
CA ASP A 177 1.93 11.78 -0.20
C ASP A 177 1.91 13.27 -0.52
N SER A 178 1.70 13.63 -1.77
CA SER A 178 1.53 15.03 -2.18
C SER A 178 0.53 15.17 -3.33
N LEU A 179 -0.06 16.35 -3.43
CA LEU A 179 -0.92 16.73 -4.54
C LEU A 179 -0.08 17.18 -5.75
N SER A 180 -0.70 17.27 -6.91
CA SER A 180 -0.08 17.92 -8.06
C SER A 180 -0.03 19.44 -7.87
N PRO A 181 0.76 20.16 -8.69
CA PRO A 181 0.58 21.62 -8.86
C PRO A 181 -0.86 21.99 -9.22
N ALA A 182 -1.22 23.27 -9.04
CA ALA A 182 -2.61 23.73 -9.21
C ALA A 182 -3.20 23.52 -10.62
N ASP A 183 -2.35 23.44 -11.63
CA ASP A 183 -2.69 23.15 -13.03
C ASP A 183 -2.58 21.67 -13.40
N GLY A 184 -2.22 20.81 -12.44
CA GLY A 184 -2.09 19.38 -12.64
C GLY A 184 -3.38 18.60 -12.34
N PRO A 185 -3.36 17.27 -12.58
CA PRO A 185 -4.56 16.44 -12.54
C PRO A 185 -5.07 16.10 -11.13
N ALA A 186 -4.25 16.31 -10.10
CA ALA A 186 -4.52 15.95 -8.70
C ALA A 186 -4.31 17.14 -7.76
N ALA A 187 -4.81 18.32 -8.14
CA ALA A 187 -4.58 19.57 -7.42
C ALA A 187 -5.34 19.66 -6.09
N THR A 188 -6.38 18.86 -5.90
CA THR A 188 -7.13 18.74 -4.64
C THR A 188 -7.22 17.28 -4.20
N TYR A 189 -7.56 17.06 -2.94
CA TYR A 189 -7.74 15.71 -2.39
C TYR A 189 -8.81 14.89 -3.16
N LEU A 190 -9.91 15.52 -3.57
CA LEU A 190 -10.91 14.87 -4.40
C LEU A 190 -10.39 14.56 -5.82
N ASP A 191 -9.64 15.48 -6.42
CA ASP A 191 -9.07 15.28 -7.75
C ASP A 191 -7.98 14.20 -7.74
N MET A 192 -7.18 14.12 -6.67
CA MET A 192 -6.21 13.05 -6.44
C MET A 192 -6.91 11.67 -6.49
N PHE A 193 -8.01 11.51 -5.77
CA PHE A 193 -8.76 10.24 -5.80
C PHE A 193 -9.36 9.93 -7.17
N ARG A 194 -9.94 10.92 -7.84
CA ARG A 194 -10.48 10.74 -9.20
C ARG A 194 -9.39 10.35 -10.19
N HIS A 195 -8.26 11.02 -10.12
CA HIS A 195 -7.11 10.72 -10.98
C HIS A 195 -6.59 9.32 -10.73
N ASN A 196 -6.27 8.99 -9.48
CA ASN A 196 -5.73 7.68 -9.11
C ASN A 196 -6.69 6.55 -9.51
N ALA A 197 -7.97 6.67 -9.17
CA ALA A 197 -8.97 5.68 -9.55
C ALA A 197 -9.11 5.55 -11.08
N GLY A 198 -9.11 6.65 -11.79
CA GLY A 198 -9.22 6.66 -13.26
C GLY A 198 -8.03 5.97 -13.94
N GLU A 199 -6.80 6.20 -13.48
CA GLU A 199 -5.60 5.56 -14.01
C GLU A 199 -5.61 4.05 -13.72
N LEU A 200 -5.97 3.65 -12.50
CA LEU A 200 -6.08 2.23 -12.13
C LEU A 200 -7.17 1.50 -12.94
N VAL A 201 -8.36 2.10 -13.08
CA VAL A 201 -9.44 1.51 -13.89
C VAL A 201 -9.00 1.30 -15.33
N LYS A 202 -8.33 2.28 -15.95
CA LYS A 202 -7.78 2.15 -17.31
C LYS A 202 -6.83 0.95 -17.42
N ALA A 203 -5.91 0.80 -16.47
CA ALA A 203 -4.94 -0.29 -16.48
C ALA A 203 -5.59 -1.66 -16.31
N PHE A 204 -6.63 -1.77 -15.49
CA PHE A 204 -7.32 -3.04 -15.23
C PHE A 204 -8.31 -3.44 -16.32
N THR A 205 -8.72 -2.52 -17.20
CA THR A 205 -9.70 -2.77 -18.26
C THR A 205 -9.09 -2.94 -19.64
N ASN A 206 -7.84 -2.54 -19.85
CA ASN A 206 -7.07 -2.76 -21.08
C ASN A 206 -6.35 -4.13 -21.04
#